data_d90fff3138178d4d3d080d90a6cb817d
#
_entry.id   d90fff3138178d4d3d080d90a6cb817d
#
_cell.length_a   1.000
_cell.length_b   1.000
_cell.length_c   1.000
_cell.angle_alpha   90.00
_cell.angle_beta   90.00
_cell.angle_gamma   90.00
#
_symmetry.space_group_name_H-M   'P 1'
#
loop_
_entity.id
_entity.type
_entity.pdbx_description
1 polymer ?
#
loop_
_entity_poly.entity_id
_entity_poly.type
_entity_poly.pdbx_seq_one_letter_code
_entity_poly.pdbx_strand_id
1 'polypeptide(L)'
;MRMLLVKLSSLGDVVHALPAVTDAVRAHRGLEVHWVVEEAYQAIPALHPAVTRVIPVAIRRWRRSVRGAGAEIRACVQALRATEYELVLDAQGLIKSALVASVCRGPRAGFDRASAREPLASLGHRRGIAVPQRQHAIDRQRALFAGALCYPLPPSAVDYGIARGRDGASGLLFAHGTTWHNKRWPEPFWAELARRALCVGERVTLSWADAQEHSRAQRIAALAPGARVADRTDLRGIIELLASSAAVVSVDSGIGHLAAALGVPTIALYGPTDAALTGCRGPAVHNVASDFECAPCVERRCGYRGDPVLIDATRVEPACFSRVTPERVWQQLRAAALPT
;
A
#
# COMPACT_ATOMS: atom_id res chain seq x y z
N MET A 1 0.33 -7.53 27.56
CA MET A 1 -0.78 -6.70 27.04
C MET A 1 -1.20 -7.25 25.69
N ARG A 2 -2.50 -7.44 25.48
CA ARG A 2 -3.03 -7.90 24.19
C ARG A 2 -3.90 -6.83 23.55
N MET A 3 -3.52 -6.39 22.36
CA MET A 3 -4.22 -5.37 21.58
C MET A 3 -4.87 -5.97 20.32
N LEU A 4 -6.09 -5.54 20.02
CA LEU A 4 -6.71 -5.79 18.72
C LEU A 4 -6.57 -4.55 17.85
N LEU A 5 -5.90 -4.70 16.72
CA LEU A 5 -5.80 -3.67 15.69
C LEU A 5 -6.89 -3.88 14.63
N VAL A 6 -7.71 -2.87 14.36
CA VAL A 6 -8.70 -2.85 13.28
C VAL A 6 -8.19 -1.97 12.15
N LYS A 7 -7.60 -2.58 11.13
CA LYS A 7 -7.15 -1.91 9.91
C LYS A 7 -7.48 -2.80 8.72
N LEU A 8 -8.62 -2.52 8.08
CA LEU A 8 -9.27 -3.44 7.15
C LEU A 8 -8.70 -3.35 5.73
N SER A 9 -8.45 -2.15 5.22
CA SER A 9 -8.12 -1.89 3.81
C SER A 9 -7.65 -0.43 3.62
N SER A 10 -7.06 -0.01 2.49
CA SER A 10 -6.66 -0.80 1.34
C SER A 10 -5.29 -1.47 1.57
N LEU A 11 -4.72 -2.14 0.55
CA LEU A 11 -3.42 -2.80 0.65
C LEU A 11 -2.33 -1.86 1.18
N GLY A 12 -2.16 -0.69 0.56
CA GLY A 12 -1.20 0.32 1.01
C GLY A 12 -1.46 0.82 2.44
N ASP A 13 -2.75 1.02 2.82
CA ASP A 13 -3.11 1.44 4.18
C ASP A 13 -2.77 0.37 5.24
N VAL A 14 -2.87 -0.92 4.89
CA VAL A 14 -2.46 -2.03 5.77
C VAL A 14 -0.95 -2.02 5.94
N VAL A 15 -0.19 -1.86 4.85
CA VAL A 15 1.28 -1.74 4.89
C VAL A 15 1.71 -0.52 5.74
N HIS A 16 1.03 0.62 5.59
CA HIS A 16 1.34 1.84 6.35
C HIS A 16 1.17 1.70 7.87
N ALA A 17 0.43 0.70 8.35
CA ALA A 17 0.26 0.47 9.77
C ALA A 17 1.39 -0.39 10.39
N LEU A 18 2.16 -1.12 9.59
CA LEU A 18 3.25 -1.97 10.10
C LEU A 18 4.30 -1.20 10.93
N PRO A 19 4.79 -0.01 10.50
CA PRO A 19 5.75 0.75 11.32
C PRO A 19 5.19 1.16 12.70
N ALA A 20 3.89 1.45 12.78
CA ALA A 20 3.26 1.76 14.05
C ALA A 20 3.19 0.54 14.98
N VAL A 21 3.00 -0.66 14.42
CA VAL A 21 3.11 -1.92 15.19
C VAL A 21 4.53 -2.12 15.70
N THR A 22 5.53 -1.90 14.85
CA THR A 22 6.96 -2.01 15.22
C THR A 22 7.30 -1.06 16.38
N ASP A 23 6.89 0.21 16.28
CA ASP A 23 7.11 1.19 17.35
C ASP A 23 6.42 0.78 18.66
N ALA A 24 5.17 0.32 18.55
CA ALA A 24 4.38 -0.08 19.72
C ALA A 24 5.01 -1.27 20.47
N VAL A 25 5.48 -2.30 19.78
CA VAL A 25 6.12 -3.45 20.44
C VAL A 25 7.49 -3.12 21.01
N ARG A 26 8.20 -2.15 20.45
CA ARG A 26 9.44 -1.61 21.04
C ARG A 26 9.18 -0.83 22.32
N ALA A 27 8.11 -0.05 22.32
CA ALA A 27 7.69 0.73 23.51
C ALA A 27 7.11 -0.15 24.62
N HIS A 28 6.37 -1.20 24.27
CA HIS A 28 5.69 -2.08 25.20
C HIS A 28 6.16 -3.53 25.02
N ARG A 29 7.16 -3.94 25.80
CA ARG A 29 7.67 -5.32 25.81
C ARG A 29 6.54 -6.30 26.14
N GLY A 30 6.38 -7.33 25.31
CA GLY A 30 5.34 -8.34 25.48
C GLY A 30 3.95 -7.91 24.97
N LEU A 31 3.87 -6.84 24.16
CA LEU A 31 2.66 -6.49 23.43
C LEU A 31 2.37 -7.55 22.36
N GLU A 32 1.22 -8.23 22.47
CA GLU A 32 0.68 -9.14 21.48
C GLU A 32 -0.33 -8.38 20.62
N VAL A 33 -0.19 -8.45 19.31
CA VAL A 33 -1.10 -7.80 18.37
C VAL A 33 -1.93 -8.85 17.65
N HIS A 34 -3.26 -8.79 17.80
CA HIS A 34 -4.20 -9.43 16.91
C HIS A 34 -4.65 -8.39 15.88
N TRP A 35 -4.85 -8.78 14.64
CA TRP A 35 -5.17 -7.82 13.58
C TRP A 35 -6.39 -8.25 12.77
N VAL A 36 -7.42 -7.39 12.73
CA VAL A 36 -8.61 -7.57 11.88
C VAL A 36 -8.36 -6.89 10.54
N VAL A 37 -8.44 -7.64 9.47
CA VAL A 37 -8.14 -7.19 8.12
C VAL A 37 -9.08 -7.85 7.09
N GLU A 38 -9.32 -7.21 5.97
CA GLU A 38 -10.04 -7.80 4.84
C GLU A 38 -9.31 -9.05 4.32
N GLU A 39 -10.04 -10.15 4.05
CA GLU A 39 -9.48 -11.45 3.66
C GLU A 39 -8.41 -11.35 2.55
N ALA A 40 -8.63 -10.44 1.59
CA ALA A 40 -7.70 -10.22 0.49
C ALA A 40 -6.31 -9.70 0.90
N TYR A 41 -6.16 -9.19 2.13
CA TYR A 41 -4.90 -8.59 2.61
C TYR A 41 -4.30 -9.31 3.81
N GLN A 42 -4.87 -10.44 4.23
CA GLN A 42 -4.46 -11.17 5.44
C GLN A 42 -2.99 -11.59 5.46
N ALA A 43 -2.37 -11.76 4.30
CA ALA A 43 -0.97 -12.14 4.20
C ALA A 43 0.00 -11.03 4.69
N ILE A 44 -0.41 -9.75 4.67
CA ILE A 44 0.46 -8.63 5.05
C ILE A 44 0.67 -8.56 6.56
N PRO A 45 -0.37 -8.52 7.42
CA PRO A 45 -0.17 -8.56 8.87
C PRO A 45 0.62 -9.78 9.34
N ALA A 46 0.43 -10.93 8.68
CA ALA A 46 1.13 -12.18 9.01
C ALA A 46 2.65 -12.13 8.78
N LEU A 47 3.16 -11.14 8.05
CA LEU A 47 4.60 -10.92 7.90
C LEU A 47 5.26 -10.35 9.17
N HIS A 48 4.50 -9.66 10.02
CA HIS A 48 5.06 -8.99 11.19
C HIS A 48 5.09 -9.94 12.41
N PRO A 49 6.25 -10.20 13.03
CA PRO A 49 6.40 -11.22 14.09
C PRO A 49 5.57 -10.95 15.34
N ALA A 50 5.25 -9.69 15.64
CA ALA A 50 4.41 -9.33 16.79
C ALA A 50 2.89 -9.51 16.52
N VAL A 51 2.50 -9.80 15.27
CA VAL A 51 1.10 -10.12 14.93
C VAL A 51 0.91 -11.62 15.13
N THR A 52 0.41 -11.98 16.29
CA THR A 52 0.25 -13.39 16.68
C THR A 52 -1.05 -14.01 16.16
N ARG A 53 -2.01 -13.18 15.75
CA ARG A 53 -3.28 -13.64 15.17
C ARG A 53 -3.82 -12.66 14.15
N VAL A 54 -4.14 -13.17 12.95
CA VAL A 54 -4.88 -12.43 11.91
C VAL A 54 -6.32 -12.93 11.91
N ILE A 55 -7.28 -12.00 11.96
CA ILE A 55 -8.72 -12.29 11.91
C ILE A 55 -9.25 -11.71 10.59
N PRO A 56 -9.43 -12.54 9.56
CA PRO A 56 -9.94 -12.07 8.28
C PRO A 56 -11.42 -11.75 8.36
N VAL A 57 -11.82 -10.66 7.71
CA VAL A 57 -13.20 -10.28 7.45
C VAL A 57 -13.44 -10.17 5.96
N ALA A 58 -14.62 -10.49 5.47
CA ALA A 58 -14.95 -10.47 4.04
C ALA A 58 -16.05 -9.44 3.72
N ILE A 59 -15.95 -8.23 4.29
CA ILE A 59 -16.96 -7.18 4.18
C ILE A 59 -17.27 -6.84 2.71
N ARG A 60 -16.24 -6.81 1.85
CA ARG A 60 -16.41 -6.53 0.42
C ARG A 60 -17.24 -7.60 -0.27
N ARG A 61 -17.02 -8.87 0.07
CA ARG A 61 -17.74 -10.02 -0.49
C ARG A 61 -19.15 -10.10 0.08
N TRP A 62 -19.32 -9.94 1.38
CA TRP A 62 -20.63 -9.96 2.03
C TRP A 62 -21.58 -8.87 1.51
N ARG A 63 -21.07 -7.68 1.19
CA ARG A 63 -21.85 -6.60 0.58
C ARG A 63 -22.36 -6.93 -0.83
N ARG A 64 -21.67 -7.80 -1.57
CA ARG A 64 -22.08 -8.22 -2.92
C ARG A 64 -23.11 -9.36 -2.90
N SER A 65 -23.06 -10.21 -1.88
CA SER A 65 -23.96 -11.37 -1.72
C SER A 65 -24.32 -11.55 -0.26
N VAL A 66 -25.38 -10.88 0.16
CA VAL A 66 -25.88 -10.95 1.56
C VAL A 66 -26.55 -12.31 1.80
N ARG A 67 -27.19 -12.89 0.75
CA ARG A 67 -27.81 -14.22 0.85
C ARG A 67 -26.73 -15.30 0.94
N GLY A 68 -26.68 -16.02 2.07
CA GLY A 68 -25.68 -17.06 2.36
C GLY A 68 -24.50 -16.60 3.24
N ALA A 69 -24.25 -15.29 3.41
CA ALA A 69 -23.16 -14.81 4.26
C ALA A 69 -23.45 -14.91 5.77
N GLY A 70 -24.68 -15.21 6.19
CA GLY A 70 -25.10 -15.16 7.60
C GLY A 70 -24.32 -16.08 8.52
N ALA A 71 -23.97 -17.29 8.09
CA ALA A 71 -23.17 -18.23 8.88
C ALA A 71 -21.72 -17.72 9.02
N GLU A 72 -21.12 -17.23 7.95
CA GLU A 72 -19.77 -16.65 7.97
C GLU A 72 -19.71 -15.39 8.84
N ILE A 73 -20.69 -14.51 8.74
CA ILE A 73 -20.77 -13.30 9.57
C ILE A 73 -20.88 -13.69 11.04
N ARG A 74 -21.73 -14.67 11.40
CA ARG A 74 -21.83 -15.18 12.77
C ARG A 74 -20.50 -15.76 13.26
N ALA A 75 -19.85 -16.59 12.47
CA ALA A 75 -18.53 -17.15 12.80
C ALA A 75 -17.47 -16.05 12.99
N CYS A 76 -17.48 -15.04 12.12
CA CYS A 76 -16.60 -13.89 12.23
C CYS A 76 -16.86 -13.10 13.52
N VAL A 77 -18.13 -12.81 13.84
CA VAL A 77 -18.53 -12.14 15.09
C VAL A 77 -18.09 -12.95 16.31
N GLN A 78 -18.25 -14.28 16.29
CA GLN A 78 -17.77 -15.16 17.37
C GLN A 78 -16.24 -15.08 17.50
N ALA A 79 -15.49 -15.11 16.40
CA ALA A 79 -14.03 -14.99 16.40
C ALA A 79 -13.56 -13.64 16.97
N LEU A 80 -14.25 -12.53 16.62
CA LEU A 80 -13.97 -11.19 17.15
C LEU A 80 -14.26 -11.06 18.64
N ARG A 81 -15.26 -11.80 19.15
CA ARG A 81 -15.70 -11.79 20.57
C ARG A 81 -15.00 -12.84 21.42
N ALA A 82 -14.26 -13.77 20.83
CA ALA A 82 -13.64 -14.89 21.52
C ALA A 82 -12.54 -14.47 22.51
N THR A 83 -11.97 -13.29 22.32
CA THR A 83 -10.89 -12.76 23.16
C THR A 83 -11.30 -11.42 23.75
N GLU A 84 -10.97 -11.20 25.00
CA GLU A 84 -11.06 -9.87 25.62
C GLU A 84 -9.71 -9.18 25.47
N TYR A 85 -9.75 -7.92 25.00
CA TYR A 85 -8.58 -7.12 24.70
C TYR A 85 -8.43 -5.99 25.71
N GLU A 86 -7.20 -5.70 26.07
CA GLU A 86 -6.90 -4.53 26.91
C GLU A 86 -7.03 -3.23 26.11
N LEU A 87 -6.95 -3.33 24.76
CA LEU A 87 -7.21 -2.22 23.84
C LEU A 87 -7.70 -2.77 22.48
N VAL A 88 -8.78 -2.19 21.97
CA VAL A 88 -9.22 -2.32 20.58
C VAL A 88 -8.93 -1.00 19.86
N LEU A 89 -7.96 -0.98 18.97
CA LEU A 89 -7.52 0.22 18.27
C LEU A 89 -8.08 0.24 16.83
N ASP A 90 -9.03 1.15 16.56
CA ASP A 90 -9.48 1.43 15.19
C ASP A 90 -8.50 2.40 14.50
N ALA A 91 -7.61 1.86 13.69
CA ALA A 91 -6.61 2.60 12.93
C ALA A 91 -7.06 2.94 11.50
N GLN A 92 -8.34 2.69 11.17
CA GLN A 92 -8.93 2.99 9.85
C GLN A 92 -9.66 4.34 9.83
N GLY A 93 -10.42 4.65 10.89
CA GLY A 93 -11.19 5.88 10.99
C GLY A 93 -12.37 5.97 10.02
N LEU A 94 -13.04 4.85 9.73
CA LEU A 94 -14.22 4.73 8.89
C LEU A 94 -15.37 4.11 9.67
N ILE A 95 -16.62 4.44 9.34
CA ILE A 95 -17.80 3.86 9.99
C ILE A 95 -17.76 2.33 9.98
N LYS A 96 -17.38 1.74 8.86
CA LYS A 96 -17.28 0.27 8.75
C LYS A 96 -16.27 -0.34 9.73
N SER A 97 -15.15 0.32 9.99
CA SER A 97 -14.14 -0.17 10.94
C SER A 97 -14.58 0.04 12.38
N ALA A 98 -15.25 1.17 12.67
CA ALA A 98 -15.84 1.44 13.97
C ALA A 98 -16.93 0.40 14.31
N LEU A 99 -17.74 -0.02 13.34
CA LEU A 99 -18.71 -1.10 13.52
C LEU A 99 -18.04 -2.43 13.83
N VAL A 100 -16.94 -2.78 13.14
CA VAL A 100 -16.16 -3.98 13.43
C VAL A 100 -15.56 -3.88 14.84
N ALA A 101 -14.97 -2.74 15.20
CA ALA A 101 -14.41 -2.51 16.54
C ALA A 101 -15.49 -2.59 17.63
N SER A 102 -16.74 -2.17 17.37
CA SER A 102 -17.82 -2.20 18.34
C SER A 102 -18.28 -3.61 18.72
N VAL A 103 -18.06 -4.58 17.84
CA VAL A 103 -18.35 -6.00 18.09
C VAL A 103 -17.33 -6.64 19.02
N CYS A 104 -16.09 -6.14 19.05
CA CYS A 104 -14.97 -6.69 19.81
C CYS A 104 -15.11 -6.36 21.32
N ARG A 105 -14.51 -7.20 22.17
CA ARG A 105 -14.55 -7.03 23.62
C ARG A 105 -13.30 -6.28 24.10
N GLY A 106 -13.51 -5.16 24.78
CA GLY A 106 -12.44 -4.32 25.33
C GLY A 106 -12.69 -2.82 25.11
N PRO A 107 -11.88 -1.96 25.76
CA PRO A 107 -11.95 -0.52 25.57
C PRO A 107 -11.49 -0.13 24.16
N ARG A 108 -12.23 0.76 23.53
CA ARG A 108 -11.99 1.17 22.12
C ARG A 108 -11.32 2.53 22.06
N ALA A 109 -10.27 2.63 21.26
CA ALA A 109 -9.63 3.88 20.86
C ALA A 109 -9.53 3.99 19.34
N GLY A 110 -9.38 5.20 18.84
CA GLY A 110 -9.20 5.48 17.42
C GLY A 110 -9.01 6.97 17.19
N PHE A 111 -9.01 7.40 15.93
CA PHE A 111 -8.97 8.81 15.61
C PHE A 111 -10.14 9.56 16.22
N ASP A 112 -9.90 10.78 16.72
CA ASP A 112 -10.97 11.68 17.15
C ASP A 112 -11.80 12.16 15.95
N ARG A 113 -12.83 12.96 16.23
CA ARG A 113 -13.75 13.49 15.22
C ARG A 113 -13.06 14.32 14.14
N ALA A 114 -12.06 15.10 14.52
CA ALA A 114 -11.34 15.99 13.60
C ALA A 114 -10.30 15.24 12.76
N SER A 115 -9.77 14.12 13.28
CA SER A 115 -8.73 13.33 12.64
C SER A 115 -9.25 12.16 11.83
N ALA A 116 -10.45 11.65 12.14
CA ALA A 116 -11.05 10.51 11.43
C ALA A 116 -11.38 10.89 9.99
N ARG A 117 -11.23 9.94 9.07
CA ARG A 117 -11.60 10.13 7.66
C ARG A 117 -13.13 10.29 7.49
N GLU A 118 -13.89 9.56 8.30
CA GLU A 118 -15.33 9.72 8.46
C GLU A 118 -15.60 10.14 9.91
N PRO A 119 -15.95 11.40 10.18
CA PRO A 119 -16.09 11.93 11.55
C PRO A 119 -17.00 11.11 12.48
N LEU A 120 -18.05 10.49 11.91
CA LEU A 120 -18.97 9.65 12.66
C LEU A 120 -18.34 8.36 13.21
N ALA A 121 -17.22 7.90 12.64
CA ALA A 121 -16.50 6.74 13.15
C ALA A 121 -16.01 6.95 14.59
N SER A 122 -15.69 8.18 14.97
CA SER A 122 -15.21 8.51 16.32
C SER A 122 -16.24 8.23 17.41
N LEU A 123 -17.52 8.21 17.11
CA LEU A 123 -18.59 7.89 18.07
C LEU A 123 -18.52 6.46 18.59
N GLY A 124 -17.86 5.55 17.85
CA GLY A 124 -17.60 4.18 18.28
C GLY A 124 -16.46 4.03 19.28
N HIS A 125 -15.69 5.09 19.52
CA HIS A 125 -14.49 5.05 20.38
C HIS A 125 -14.77 5.66 21.74
N ARG A 126 -14.28 5.00 22.80
CA ARG A 126 -14.27 5.57 24.16
C ARG A 126 -13.18 6.64 24.30
N ARG A 127 -12.08 6.50 23.57
CA ARG A 127 -10.94 7.42 23.56
C ARG A 127 -10.61 7.83 22.12
N GLY A 128 -10.83 9.10 21.80
CA GLY A 128 -10.43 9.72 20.54
C GLY A 128 -9.01 10.28 20.66
N ILE A 129 -8.18 10.01 19.66
CA ILE A 129 -6.79 10.49 19.58
C ILE A 129 -6.72 11.54 18.49
N ALA A 130 -6.28 12.74 18.85
CA ALA A 130 -6.04 13.82 17.90
C ALA A 130 -4.75 13.57 17.11
N VAL A 131 -4.88 13.52 15.79
CA VAL A 131 -3.75 13.32 14.86
C VAL A 131 -3.90 14.28 13.68
N PRO A 132 -2.93 15.15 13.39
CA PRO A 132 -3.03 16.09 12.29
C PRO A 132 -3.31 15.41 10.95
N GLN A 133 -4.18 16.02 10.13
CA GLN A 133 -4.57 15.43 8.85
C GLN A 133 -3.49 15.58 7.77
N ARG A 134 -2.76 16.70 7.76
CA ARG A 134 -1.70 17.00 6.79
C ARG A 134 -0.35 16.41 7.21
N GLN A 135 -0.33 15.10 7.40
CA GLN A 135 0.87 14.32 7.68
C GLN A 135 0.90 13.10 6.76
N HIS A 136 2.09 12.58 6.54
CA HIS A 136 2.26 11.33 5.80
C HIS A 136 1.45 10.18 6.42
N ALA A 137 0.85 9.33 5.60
CA ALA A 137 -0.03 8.26 6.06
C ALA A 137 0.61 7.34 7.11
N ILE A 138 1.90 7.03 6.99
CA ILE A 138 2.66 6.25 7.99
C ILE A 138 2.77 7.03 9.31
N ASP A 139 3.14 8.32 9.26
CA ASP A 139 3.30 9.12 10.48
C ASP A 139 1.98 9.28 11.24
N ARG A 140 0.87 9.39 10.51
CA ARG A 140 -0.46 9.39 11.10
C ARG A 140 -0.77 8.08 11.86
N GLN A 141 -0.37 6.93 11.31
CA GLN A 141 -0.53 5.65 12.02
C GLN A 141 0.35 5.60 13.26
N ARG A 142 1.61 5.99 13.14
CA ARG A 142 2.56 6.02 14.27
C ARG A 142 2.08 6.95 15.39
N ALA A 143 1.59 8.14 15.04
CA ALA A 143 1.04 9.10 16.01
C ALA A 143 -0.23 8.56 16.70
N LEU A 144 -1.12 7.89 15.95
CA LEU A 144 -2.31 7.26 16.52
C LEU A 144 -1.95 6.21 17.58
N PHE A 145 -1.01 5.32 17.25
CA PHE A 145 -0.56 4.27 18.17
C PHE A 145 0.14 4.86 19.40
N ALA A 146 1.04 5.82 19.21
CA ALA A 146 1.73 6.51 20.30
C ALA A 146 0.72 7.17 21.26
N GLY A 147 -0.29 7.86 20.72
CA GLY A 147 -1.35 8.44 21.53
C GLY A 147 -2.23 7.40 22.24
N ALA A 148 -2.60 6.31 21.55
CA ALA A 148 -3.45 5.27 22.10
C ALA A 148 -2.77 4.45 23.21
N LEU A 149 -1.48 4.18 23.05
CA LEU A 149 -0.67 3.37 23.96
C LEU A 149 0.20 4.19 24.92
N CYS A 150 0.11 5.53 24.88
CA CYS A 150 0.81 6.45 25.79
C CYS A 150 2.33 6.30 25.80
N TYR A 151 2.96 6.20 24.62
CA TYR A 151 4.42 6.27 24.49
C TYR A 151 4.84 7.48 23.62
N PRO A 152 6.05 8.03 23.80
CA PRO A 152 6.54 9.13 22.98
C PRO A 152 6.77 8.65 21.54
N LEU A 153 6.32 9.44 20.55
CA LEU A 153 6.54 9.11 19.14
C LEU A 153 8.04 9.07 18.86
N PRO A 154 8.61 7.93 18.44
CA PRO A 154 10.04 7.85 18.22
C PRO A 154 10.45 8.63 16.96
N PRO A 155 11.57 9.37 17.00
CA PRO A 155 12.09 10.11 15.84
C PRO A 155 12.77 9.20 14.81
N SER A 156 12.79 7.89 15.05
CA SER A 156 13.46 6.90 14.20
C SER A 156 12.90 6.84 12.79
N ALA A 157 13.76 6.43 11.84
CA ALA A 157 13.37 6.09 10.49
C ALA A 157 12.25 5.03 10.47
N VAL A 158 11.52 4.97 9.39
CA VAL A 158 10.43 4.01 9.20
C VAL A 158 10.99 2.58 9.19
N ASP A 159 10.51 1.74 10.09
CA ASP A 159 10.80 0.32 10.15
C ASP A 159 9.51 -0.48 10.13
N TYR A 160 9.34 -1.30 9.12
CA TYR A 160 8.14 -2.10 8.94
C TYR A 160 8.10 -3.37 9.80
N GLY A 161 9.23 -3.74 10.43
CA GLY A 161 9.33 -4.93 11.31
C GLY A 161 9.13 -6.26 10.60
N ILE A 162 9.29 -6.30 9.29
CA ILE A 162 9.14 -7.51 8.47
C ILE A 162 10.47 -7.91 7.82
N ALA A 163 10.61 -9.17 7.44
CA ALA A 163 11.81 -9.66 6.78
C ALA A 163 12.02 -8.94 5.44
N ARG A 164 13.27 -8.60 5.16
CA ARG A 164 13.67 -7.99 3.89
C ARG A 164 13.65 -9.02 2.75
N GLY A 165 13.71 -8.51 1.51
CA GLY A 165 13.85 -9.32 0.31
C GLY A 165 15.06 -10.26 0.37
N ARG A 166 15.08 -11.25 -0.50
CA ARG A 166 16.07 -12.34 -0.48
C ARG A 166 17.41 -11.88 -1.07
N ASP A 167 18.49 -12.39 -0.50
CA ASP A 167 19.81 -12.32 -1.13
C ASP A 167 19.78 -13.07 -2.48
N GLY A 168 20.50 -12.55 -3.49
CA GLY A 168 20.47 -13.11 -4.84
C GLY A 168 19.21 -12.77 -5.66
N ALA A 169 18.42 -11.79 -5.21
CA ALA A 169 17.31 -11.24 -5.97
C ALA A 169 17.77 -10.75 -7.35
N SER A 170 16.95 -10.98 -8.39
CA SER A 170 17.35 -10.66 -9.77
C SER A 170 16.15 -10.30 -10.64
N GLY A 171 16.41 -9.47 -11.65
CA GLY A 171 15.41 -8.97 -12.57
C GLY A 171 14.54 -7.87 -11.97
N LEU A 172 13.78 -7.23 -12.81
CA LEU A 172 12.96 -6.06 -12.49
C LEU A 172 11.48 -6.44 -12.50
N LEU A 173 10.75 -5.99 -11.50
CA LEU A 173 9.29 -6.14 -11.44
C LEU A 173 8.62 -4.81 -11.73
N PHE A 174 7.74 -4.78 -12.73
CA PHE A 174 6.94 -3.62 -13.09
C PHE A 174 5.50 -3.80 -12.62
N ALA A 175 5.10 -3.03 -11.60
CA ALA A 175 3.77 -3.01 -11.04
C ALA A 175 2.97 -1.83 -11.62
N HIS A 176 2.43 -2.04 -12.81
CA HIS A 176 1.72 -1.01 -13.58
C HIS A 176 0.25 -0.84 -13.18
N GLY A 177 -0.28 -1.73 -12.33
CA GLY A 177 -1.66 -1.77 -11.91
C GLY A 177 -2.00 -0.78 -10.80
N THR A 178 -3.18 -0.16 -10.88
CA THR A 178 -3.72 0.73 -9.85
C THR A 178 -5.23 0.93 -10.04
N THR A 179 -5.93 1.20 -8.93
CA THR A 179 -7.39 1.38 -8.95
C THR A 179 -7.85 2.70 -9.59
N TRP A 180 -7.02 3.73 -9.59
CA TRP A 180 -7.36 5.02 -10.20
C TRP A 180 -6.82 5.09 -11.61
N HIS A 181 -7.68 5.35 -12.58
CA HIS A 181 -7.29 5.42 -13.99
C HIS A 181 -6.19 6.46 -14.25
N ASN A 182 -6.28 7.63 -13.62
CA ASN A 182 -5.32 8.71 -13.78
C ASN A 182 -3.98 8.51 -13.04
N LYS A 183 -3.81 7.45 -12.26
CA LYS A 183 -2.52 7.02 -11.73
C LYS A 183 -1.77 6.08 -12.68
N ARG A 184 -2.38 5.68 -13.78
CA ARG A 184 -1.77 4.75 -14.74
C ARG A 184 -0.74 5.49 -15.58
N TRP A 185 0.52 5.10 -15.45
CA TRP A 185 1.59 5.58 -16.31
C TRP A 185 1.39 5.06 -17.73
N PRO A 186 1.63 5.84 -18.81
CA PRO A 186 1.32 5.42 -20.18
C PRO A 186 1.94 4.08 -20.58
N GLU A 187 1.22 3.25 -21.34
CA GLU A 187 1.73 1.94 -21.81
C GLU A 187 3.00 2.06 -22.67
N PRO A 188 3.11 3.04 -23.60
CA PRO A 188 4.36 3.25 -24.33
C PRO A 188 5.55 3.58 -23.42
N PHE A 189 5.32 4.26 -22.30
CA PHE A 189 6.38 4.60 -21.34
C PHE A 189 6.88 3.36 -20.59
N TRP A 190 5.96 2.47 -20.20
CA TRP A 190 6.33 1.16 -19.64
C TRP A 190 7.12 0.33 -20.62
N ALA A 191 6.70 0.30 -21.87
CA ALA A 191 7.39 -0.45 -22.93
C ALA A 191 8.79 0.11 -23.21
N GLU A 192 8.94 1.44 -23.22
CA GLU A 192 10.25 2.08 -23.40
C GLU A 192 11.19 1.76 -22.22
N LEU A 193 10.69 1.86 -20.98
CA LEU A 193 11.49 1.48 -19.81
C LEU A 193 11.89 0.00 -19.84
N ALA A 194 10.97 -0.88 -20.25
CA ALA A 194 11.25 -2.31 -20.38
C ALA A 194 12.32 -2.58 -21.46
N ARG A 195 12.24 -1.95 -22.63
CA ARG A 195 13.26 -2.08 -23.68
C ARG A 195 14.65 -1.65 -23.21
N ARG A 196 14.76 -0.54 -22.49
CA ARG A 196 16.01 -0.08 -21.90
C ARG A 196 16.62 -1.10 -20.94
N ALA A 197 15.79 -1.68 -20.08
CA ALA A 197 16.24 -2.71 -19.14
C ALA A 197 16.69 -3.99 -19.87
N LEU A 198 15.92 -4.45 -20.85
CA LEU A 198 16.27 -5.62 -21.65
C LEU A 198 17.56 -5.42 -22.46
N CYS A 199 17.80 -4.21 -22.99
CA CYS A 199 19.03 -3.89 -23.72
C CYS A 199 20.32 -4.00 -22.88
N VAL A 200 20.22 -3.86 -21.56
CA VAL A 200 21.37 -4.08 -20.65
C VAL A 200 21.37 -5.48 -20.02
N GLY A 201 20.55 -6.39 -20.52
CA GLY A 201 20.52 -7.79 -20.09
C GLY A 201 19.62 -8.06 -18.86
N GLU A 202 18.87 -7.07 -18.38
CA GLU A 202 17.96 -7.28 -17.26
C GLU A 202 16.69 -8.03 -17.68
N ARG A 203 16.18 -8.87 -16.80
CA ARG A 203 14.87 -9.51 -16.98
C ARG A 203 13.77 -8.59 -16.47
N VAL A 204 12.72 -8.44 -17.25
CA VAL A 204 11.57 -7.61 -16.88
C VAL A 204 10.31 -8.48 -16.74
N THR A 205 9.64 -8.38 -15.60
CA THR A 205 8.37 -9.05 -15.35
C THR A 205 7.29 -8.01 -15.02
N LEU A 206 6.11 -8.14 -15.61
CA LEU A 206 4.93 -7.29 -15.40
C LEU A 206 3.94 -8.03 -14.48
N SER A 207 3.67 -7.50 -13.30
CA SER A 207 2.64 -8.06 -12.40
C SER A 207 1.24 -7.54 -12.74
N TRP A 208 0.23 -8.30 -12.36
CA TRP A 208 -1.18 -7.95 -12.56
C TRP A 208 -2.06 -8.61 -11.49
N ALA A 209 -3.24 -8.05 -11.24
CA ALA A 209 -4.18 -8.54 -10.23
C ALA A 209 -5.53 -8.97 -10.82
N ASP A 210 -5.98 -8.35 -11.92
CA ASP A 210 -7.25 -8.64 -12.56
C ASP A 210 -7.12 -8.78 -14.09
N ALA A 211 -8.20 -9.18 -14.75
CA ALA A 211 -8.20 -9.40 -16.20
C ALA A 211 -7.87 -8.12 -17.01
N GLN A 212 -8.25 -6.93 -16.50
CA GLN A 212 -7.96 -5.66 -17.15
C GLN A 212 -6.46 -5.34 -17.07
N GLU A 213 -5.86 -5.54 -15.90
CA GLU A 213 -4.42 -5.39 -15.71
C GLU A 213 -3.64 -6.44 -16.51
N HIS A 214 -4.12 -7.69 -16.56
CA HIS A 214 -3.51 -8.74 -17.40
C HIS A 214 -3.45 -8.34 -18.86
N SER A 215 -4.59 -7.92 -19.44
CA SER A 215 -4.64 -7.47 -20.84
C SER A 215 -3.72 -6.28 -21.10
N ARG A 216 -3.59 -5.37 -20.11
CA ARG A 216 -2.67 -4.24 -20.17
C ARG A 216 -1.20 -4.70 -20.15
N ALA A 217 -0.86 -5.64 -19.25
CA ALA A 217 0.48 -6.23 -19.21
C ALA A 217 0.87 -6.88 -20.54
N GLN A 218 -0.07 -7.59 -21.17
CA GLN A 218 0.14 -8.20 -22.49
C GLN A 218 0.42 -7.15 -23.58
N ARG A 219 -0.31 -6.02 -23.60
CA ARG A 219 -0.04 -4.94 -24.58
C ARG A 219 1.33 -4.30 -24.34
N ILE A 220 1.71 -4.06 -23.07
CA ILE A 220 3.05 -3.54 -22.75
C ILE A 220 4.14 -4.52 -23.19
N ALA A 221 3.99 -5.82 -22.90
CA ALA A 221 4.94 -6.84 -23.30
C ALA A 221 5.05 -6.98 -24.83
N ALA A 222 3.95 -6.84 -25.57
CA ALA A 222 3.95 -6.84 -27.03
C ALA A 222 4.75 -5.65 -27.61
N LEU A 223 4.77 -4.50 -26.94
CA LEU A 223 5.57 -3.33 -27.31
C LEU A 223 7.05 -3.43 -26.87
N ALA A 224 7.39 -4.37 -26.00
CA ALA A 224 8.74 -4.60 -25.48
C ALA A 224 9.08 -6.11 -25.52
N PRO A 225 9.39 -6.67 -26.71
CA PRO A 225 9.71 -8.08 -26.86
C PRO A 225 10.82 -8.53 -25.91
N GLY A 226 10.58 -9.61 -25.14
CA GLY A 226 11.45 -10.08 -24.06
C GLY A 226 10.93 -9.77 -22.65
N ALA A 227 10.04 -8.79 -22.48
CA ALA A 227 9.33 -8.59 -21.21
C ALA A 227 8.30 -9.71 -20.97
N ARG A 228 8.24 -10.23 -19.74
CA ARG A 228 7.35 -11.33 -19.37
C ARG A 228 6.15 -10.80 -18.59
N VAL A 229 4.98 -11.37 -18.85
CA VAL A 229 3.81 -11.20 -17.98
C VAL A 229 3.85 -12.28 -16.92
N ALA A 230 3.72 -11.88 -15.66
CA ALA A 230 3.72 -12.84 -14.55
C ALA A 230 2.55 -13.82 -14.65
N ASP A 231 2.71 -15.00 -14.10
CA ASP A 231 1.61 -15.94 -13.92
C ASP A 231 0.60 -15.40 -12.91
N ARG A 232 -0.64 -15.89 -12.99
CA ARG A 232 -1.66 -15.54 -12.02
C ARG A 232 -1.27 -16.04 -10.64
N THR A 233 -1.23 -15.14 -9.67
CA THR A 233 -0.90 -15.49 -8.30
C THR A 233 -1.77 -14.73 -7.29
N ASP A 234 -1.76 -15.18 -6.05
CA ASP A 234 -2.38 -14.48 -4.92
C ASP A 234 -1.41 -13.47 -4.30
N LEU A 235 -1.83 -12.83 -3.21
CA LEU A 235 -1.00 -11.84 -2.53
C LEU A 235 0.29 -12.45 -1.94
N ARG A 236 0.30 -13.73 -1.57
CA ARG A 236 1.51 -14.43 -1.08
C ARG A 236 2.53 -14.59 -2.21
N GLY A 237 2.09 -15.04 -3.38
CA GLY A 237 2.97 -15.13 -4.53
C GLY A 237 3.46 -13.76 -5.01
N ILE A 238 2.68 -12.69 -4.88
CA ILE A 238 3.15 -11.32 -5.12
C ILE A 238 4.24 -10.92 -4.11
N ILE A 239 4.09 -11.25 -2.83
CA ILE A 239 5.12 -11.02 -1.80
C ILE A 239 6.43 -11.73 -2.17
N GLU A 240 6.35 -12.99 -2.60
CA GLU A 240 7.51 -13.78 -3.03
C GLU A 240 8.17 -13.20 -4.28
N LEU A 241 7.37 -12.79 -5.27
CA LEU A 241 7.84 -12.16 -6.49
C LEU A 241 8.55 -10.84 -6.19
N LEU A 242 7.99 -10.00 -5.32
CA LEU A 242 8.64 -8.77 -4.84
C LEU A 242 9.96 -9.08 -4.15
N ALA A 243 9.95 -10.00 -3.17
CA ALA A 243 11.13 -10.35 -2.39
C ALA A 243 12.27 -10.95 -3.22
N SER A 244 11.97 -11.55 -4.38
CA SER A 244 12.96 -12.13 -5.30
C SER A 244 13.39 -11.18 -6.42
N SER A 245 12.84 -9.97 -6.49
CA SER A 245 13.18 -8.98 -7.51
C SER A 245 14.35 -8.09 -7.07
N ALA A 246 15.28 -7.80 -7.97
CA ALA A 246 16.38 -6.87 -7.73
C ALA A 246 15.89 -5.44 -7.52
N ALA A 247 14.85 -5.04 -8.24
CA ALA A 247 14.16 -3.77 -8.03
C ALA A 247 12.71 -3.82 -8.52
N VAL A 248 11.91 -2.88 -8.04
CA VAL A 248 10.51 -2.71 -8.40
C VAL A 248 10.27 -1.30 -8.94
N VAL A 249 9.61 -1.20 -10.08
CA VAL A 249 9.03 0.07 -10.55
C VAL A 249 7.51 -0.03 -10.42
N SER A 250 6.91 0.90 -9.69
CA SER A 250 5.47 0.87 -9.41
C SER A 250 4.85 2.25 -9.61
N VAL A 251 3.65 2.32 -10.14
CA VAL A 251 2.82 3.51 -9.95
C VAL A 251 2.40 3.63 -8.48
N ASP A 252 1.85 4.76 -8.07
CA ASP A 252 1.26 4.92 -6.72
C ASP A 252 0.20 3.84 -6.47
N SER A 253 0.62 2.75 -5.84
CA SER A 253 -0.19 1.57 -5.58
C SER A 253 0.27 0.84 -4.31
N GLY A 254 -0.61 -0.01 -3.78
CA GLY A 254 -0.27 -0.82 -2.60
C GLY A 254 0.93 -1.76 -2.81
N ILE A 255 1.19 -2.16 -4.05
CA ILE A 255 2.34 -3.03 -4.39
C ILE A 255 3.67 -2.28 -4.23
N GLY A 256 3.74 -1.00 -4.64
CA GLY A 256 4.93 -0.18 -4.40
C GLY A 256 5.23 -0.01 -2.91
N HIS A 257 4.20 0.21 -2.08
CA HIS A 257 4.37 0.27 -0.61
C HIS A 257 4.83 -1.06 -0.02
N LEU A 258 4.33 -2.17 -0.54
CA LEU A 258 4.72 -3.50 -0.08
C LEU A 258 6.17 -3.81 -0.46
N ALA A 259 6.61 -3.46 -1.68
CA ALA A 259 7.99 -3.58 -2.12
C ALA A 259 8.93 -2.76 -1.21
N ALA A 260 8.57 -1.52 -0.93
CA ALA A 260 9.31 -0.64 -0.01
C ALA A 260 9.40 -1.24 1.41
N ALA A 261 8.30 -1.82 1.91
CA ALA A 261 8.25 -2.47 3.22
C ALA A 261 9.15 -3.71 3.29
N LEU A 262 9.25 -4.47 2.20
CA LEU A 262 10.16 -5.61 2.07
C LEU A 262 11.63 -5.19 1.88
N GLY A 263 11.92 -3.88 1.83
CA GLY A 263 13.27 -3.35 1.63
C GLY A 263 13.82 -3.56 0.22
N VAL A 264 12.96 -3.87 -0.75
CA VAL A 264 13.35 -3.99 -2.16
C VAL A 264 13.56 -2.59 -2.75
N PRO A 265 14.63 -2.34 -3.50
CA PRO A 265 14.82 -1.10 -4.24
C PRO A 265 13.58 -0.74 -5.05
N THR A 266 12.97 0.40 -4.76
CA THR A 266 11.64 0.73 -5.30
C THR A 266 11.64 2.13 -5.90
N ILE A 267 11.27 2.21 -7.18
CA ILE A 267 10.98 3.46 -7.88
C ILE A 267 9.47 3.60 -7.97
N ALA A 268 8.92 4.57 -7.24
CA ALA A 268 7.47 4.80 -7.19
C ALA A 268 7.08 6.07 -7.94
N LEU A 269 6.11 5.95 -8.86
CA LEU A 269 5.73 6.99 -9.82
C LEU A 269 4.46 7.71 -9.36
N TYR A 270 4.55 9.03 -9.23
CA TYR A 270 3.46 9.90 -8.77
C TYR A 270 3.11 10.94 -9.83
N GLY A 271 1.93 10.84 -10.40
CA GLY A 271 1.35 11.84 -11.27
C GLY A 271 0.40 12.76 -10.50
N PRO A 272 -0.88 12.32 -10.30
CA PRO A 272 -1.91 13.15 -9.67
C PRO A 272 -1.87 13.16 -8.13
N THR A 273 -1.12 12.28 -7.50
CA THR A 273 -1.10 12.12 -6.04
C THR A 273 0.12 12.74 -5.38
N ASP A 274 -0.04 13.14 -4.12
CA ASP A 274 1.00 13.80 -3.34
C ASP A 274 1.90 12.78 -2.64
N ALA A 275 3.13 12.64 -3.15
CA ALA A 275 4.14 11.77 -2.56
C ALA A 275 4.54 12.20 -1.13
N ALA A 276 4.38 13.47 -0.76
CA ALA A 276 4.66 13.92 0.59
C ALA A 276 3.66 13.36 1.61
N LEU A 277 2.42 13.06 1.17
CA LEU A 277 1.37 12.51 2.02
C LEU A 277 1.26 10.99 1.97
N THR A 278 1.55 10.39 0.81
CA THR A 278 1.35 8.95 0.59
C THR A 278 2.50 8.29 -0.16
N GLY A 279 3.67 8.92 -0.24
CA GLY A 279 4.82 8.36 -0.94
C GLY A 279 5.33 7.06 -0.29
N CYS A 280 5.94 6.20 -1.07
CA CYS A 280 6.65 5.06 -0.51
C CYS A 280 7.79 5.54 0.40
N ARG A 281 8.02 4.87 1.52
CA ARG A 281 9.13 5.16 2.45
C ARG A 281 9.96 3.92 2.71
N GLY A 282 11.26 4.11 2.76
CA GLY A 282 12.23 3.05 3.00
C GLY A 282 13.64 3.50 2.60
N PRO A 283 14.69 2.78 3.00
CA PRO A 283 16.07 3.19 2.74
C PRO A 283 16.45 3.16 1.24
N ALA A 284 15.80 2.32 0.45
CA ALA A 284 16.07 2.13 -0.97
C ALA A 284 14.85 2.55 -1.83
N VAL A 285 14.19 3.65 -1.46
CA VAL A 285 12.98 4.14 -2.15
C VAL A 285 13.25 5.47 -2.81
N HIS A 286 12.84 5.56 -4.09
CA HIS A 286 12.86 6.81 -4.87
C HIS A 286 11.46 7.11 -5.38
N ASN A 287 10.87 8.20 -4.89
CA ASN A 287 9.58 8.69 -5.37
C ASN A 287 9.82 9.67 -6.53
N VAL A 288 9.39 9.32 -7.73
CA VAL A 288 9.45 10.16 -8.92
C VAL A 288 8.11 10.86 -9.06
N ALA A 289 8.02 12.06 -8.53
CA ALA A 289 6.80 12.86 -8.57
C ALA A 289 6.80 13.82 -9.76
N SER A 290 5.61 14.07 -10.28
CA SER A 290 5.35 15.07 -11.31
C SER A 290 5.36 16.48 -10.70
N ASP A 291 5.97 17.40 -11.40
CA ASP A 291 5.93 18.84 -11.18
C ASP A 291 5.08 19.56 -12.24
N PHE A 292 4.16 18.84 -12.87
CA PHE A 292 3.22 19.42 -13.83
C PHE A 292 2.27 20.41 -13.14
N GLU A 293 1.86 21.46 -13.86
CA GLU A 293 1.14 22.63 -13.31
C GLU A 293 -0.06 22.32 -12.40
N CYS A 294 -0.79 21.21 -12.66
CA CYS A 294 -1.91 20.78 -11.84
C CYS A 294 -1.59 19.63 -10.87
N ALA A 295 -0.35 19.16 -10.82
CA ALA A 295 0.05 18.08 -9.90
C ALA A 295 0.65 18.66 -8.60
N PRO A 296 0.33 18.03 -7.44
CA PRO A 296 -0.63 16.96 -7.22
C PRO A 296 -2.07 17.47 -7.10
N CYS A 297 -2.98 17.02 -7.96
CA CYS A 297 -4.39 17.42 -7.91
C CYS A 297 -5.24 16.54 -6.97
N VAL A 298 -4.78 15.34 -6.65
CA VAL A 298 -5.46 14.34 -5.80
C VAL A 298 -6.86 13.94 -6.31
N GLU A 299 -7.13 14.17 -7.59
CA GLU A 299 -8.41 13.86 -8.22
C GLU A 299 -8.40 12.44 -8.80
N ARG A 300 -9.55 11.73 -8.74
CA ARG A 300 -9.68 10.38 -9.29
C ARG A 300 -9.81 10.34 -10.81
N ARG A 301 -10.22 11.44 -11.41
CA ARG A 301 -10.34 11.62 -12.87
C ARG A 301 -9.56 12.84 -13.27
N CYS A 302 -8.84 12.73 -14.36
CA CYS A 302 -8.08 13.86 -14.88
C CYS A 302 -9.03 14.97 -15.35
N GLY A 303 -8.88 16.16 -14.75
CA GLY A 303 -9.62 17.36 -15.10
C GLY A 303 -8.88 18.32 -16.03
N TYR A 304 -7.67 17.97 -16.47
CA TYR A 304 -6.86 18.81 -17.37
C TYR A 304 -7.58 19.09 -18.69
N ARG A 305 -7.62 20.35 -19.11
CA ARG A 305 -8.32 20.83 -20.31
C ARG A 305 -7.40 21.62 -21.25
N GLY A 306 -6.09 21.68 -20.94
CA GLY A 306 -5.12 22.32 -21.82
C GLY A 306 -4.81 21.49 -23.07
N ASP A 307 -3.88 21.96 -23.87
CA ASP A 307 -3.46 21.30 -25.07
C ASP A 307 -2.93 19.88 -24.83
N PRO A 308 -3.13 18.95 -25.76
CA PRO A 308 -2.57 17.62 -25.65
C PRO A 308 -1.05 17.64 -25.51
N VAL A 309 -0.53 17.03 -24.47
CA VAL A 309 0.92 16.90 -24.28
C VAL A 309 1.45 15.72 -25.04
N LEU A 310 2.43 15.97 -25.90
CA LEU A 310 3.08 14.96 -26.73
C LEU A 310 4.55 14.80 -26.31
N ILE A 311 5.03 13.55 -26.22
CA ILE A 311 6.45 13.19 -26.09
C ILE A 311 6.73 12.17 -27.19
N ASP A 312 7.68 12.46 -28.07
CA ASP A 312 8.04 11.61 -29.22
C ASP A 312 6.80 11.11 -29.97
N ALA A 313 5.90 12.03 -30.34
CA ALA A 313 4.61 11.79 -30.99
C ALA A 313 3.61 10.95 -30.16
N THR A 314 3.94 10.53 -28.95
CA THR A 314 3.04 9.81 -28.03
C THR A 314 2.22 10.81 -27.21
N ARG A 315 0.89 10.74 -27.31
CA ARG A 315 0.00 11.52 -26.44
C ARG A 315 0.07 10.99 -25.01
N VAL A 316 0.44 11.86 -24.07
CA VAL A 316 0.60 11.52 -22.66
C VAL A 316 -0.70 11.78 -21.92
N GLU A 317 -1.32 10.72 -21.44
CA GLU A 317 -2.53 10.76 -20.62
C GLU A 317 -2.37 9.90 -19.36
N PRO A 318 -2.56 10.51 -18.16
CA PRO A 318 -2.78 11.94 -17.87
C PRO A 318 -1.55 12.81 -18.18
N ALA A 319 -1.79 14.08 -18.53
CA ALA A 319 -0.75 15.02 -18.93
C ALA A 319 0.39 15.19 -17.91
N CYS A 320 0.07 15.06 -16.59
CA CYS A 320 1.07 15.15 -15.51
C CYS A 320 2.20 14.11 -15.66
N PHE A 321 1.99 12.96 -16.27
CA PHE A 321 3.05 12.00 -16.52
C PHE A 321 4.05 12.41 -17.61
N SER A 322 3.82 13.51 -18.31
CA SER A 322 4.86 14.08 -19.19
C SER A 322 6.11 14.53 -18.44
N ARG A 323 5.99 14.78 -17.11
CA ARG A 323 7.10 15.11 -16.23
C ARG A 323 7.75 13.88 -15.58
N VAL A 324 7.14 12.71 -15.74
CA VAL A 324 7.64 11.41 -15.25
C VAL A 324 7.98 10.56 -16.46
N THR A 325 9.03 10.95 -17.19
CA THR A 325 9.44 10.31 -18.45
C THR A 325 10.16 8.99 -18.21
N PRO A 326 10.17 8.06 -19.19
CA PRO A 326 10.94 6.83 -19.12
C PRO A 326 12.44 7.06 -18.83
N GLU A 327 13.02 8.12 -19.41
CA GLU A 327 14.42 8.50 -19.16
C GLU A 327 14.67 8.84 -17.70
N ARG A 328 13.82 9.70 -17.11
CA ARG A 328 13.93 10.09 -15.70
C ARG A 328 13.78 8.89 -14.76
N VAL A 329 12.85 7.98 -15.07
CA VAL A 329 12.64 6.74 -14.29
C VAL A 329 13.83 5.79 -14.46
N TRP A 330 14.36 5.66 -15.66
CA TRP A 330 15.54 4.82 -15.94
C TRP A 330 16.78 5.26 -15.20
N GLN A 331 17.05 6.56 -15.16
CA GLN A 331 18.18 7.12 -14.40
C GLN A 331 18.09 6.78 -12.91
N GLN A 332 16.91 6.91 -12.30
CA GLN A 332 16.68 6.53 -10.91
C GLN A 332 16.84 5.02 -10.68
N LEU A 333 16.33 4.21 -11.60
CA LEU A 333 16.43 2.76 -11.51
C LEU A 333 17.88 2.28 -11.60
N ARG A 334 18.66 2.85 -12.52
CA ARG A 334 20.11 2.56 -12.62
C ARG A 334 20.84 2.91 -11.33
N ALA A 335 20.61 4.10 -10.80
CA ALA A 335 21.28 4.55 -9.57
C ALA A 335 20.92 3.70 -8.34
N ALA A 336 19.70 3.14 -8.30
CA ALA A 336 19.19 2.41 -7.15
C ALA A 336 19.54 0.92 -7.14
N ALA A 337 19.66 0.27 -8.30
CA ALA A 337 19.61 -1.18 -8.35
C ALA A 337 20.46 -1.84 -9.44
N LEU A 338 20.99 -1.09 -10.40
CA LEU A 338 21.78 -1.69 -11.48
C LEU A 338 23.27 -1.37 -11.28
N PRO A 339 24.17 -2.36 -11.46
CA PRO A 339 25.62 -2.10 -11.42
C PRO A 339 25.98 -1.10 -12.53
N THR A 340 26.90 -0.20 -12.22
CA THR A 340 27.50 0.75 -13.17
C THR A 340 28.42 0.03 -14.14
#